data_a7c94c4530d237fd683ed7cb046c9a6c
#
_entry.id   a7c94c4530d237fd683ed7cb046c9a6c
#
_cell.length_a   1.000
_cell.length_b   1.000
_cell.length_c   1.000
_cell.angle_alpha   90.00
_cell.angle_beta   90.00
_cell.angle_gamma   90.00
#
_symmetry.space_group_name_H-M   'P 1'
#
loop_
_entity.id
_entity.type
_entity.pdbx_description
1 polymer ?
#
loop_
_entity_poly.entity_id
_entity_poly.type
_entity_poly.pdbx_seq_one_letter_code
_entity_poly.pdbx_strand_id
1 'polypeptide(L)'
;MSQKQEAVVETDKTSAKLPEGVLGIEQLTAEVASGCRVFVHYNGPTDQLEVMCTGMAVVDPGASPHPPHRHPEEEFLIVSEGTGEIDCDGKITQVGPGAIMYCAGNTLHGIVNTGKVPLTFYWSKWMARGVEGTGKVRS
;
A
#
# COMPACT_ATOMS: atom_id res chain seq x y z
N MET A 1 8.22 2.15 20.69
CA MET A 1 7.73 2.25 20.43
C MET A 1 7.46 1.97 19.32
N SER A 2 7.38 1.78 18.88
CA SER A 2 7.07 1.60 17.78
C SER A 2 6.15 0.61 17.51
N GLN A 3 6.13 -0.41 17.95
CA GLN A 3 5.26 -1.33 17.68
C GLN A 3 3.95 -0.97 17.90
N LYS A 4 3.76 -0.13 18.64
CA LYS A 4 2.52 0.29 18.86
C LYS A 4 1.93 0.60 17.64
N GLN A 5 2.66 0.82 16.71
CA GLN A 5 2.21 1.18 15.53
C GLN A 5 1.36 0.15 14.97
N GLU A 6 1.80 -1.00 14.81
CA GLU A 6 1.00 -1.97 14.22
C GLU A 6 -0.17 -2.27 15.04
N ALA A 7 -0.03 -2.30 16.26
CA ALA A 7 -1.13 -2.63 17.07
C ALA A 7 -2.24 -1.68 16.80
N VAL A 8 -1.90 -0.47 16.75
CA VAL A 8 -2.88 0.52 16.51
C VAL A 8 -3.54 0.28 15.22
N VAL A 9 -2.77 0.00 14.27
CA VAL A 9 -3.27 -0.22 12.98
C VAL A 9 -4.30 -1.29 12.93
N GLU A 10 -4.08 -2.40 13.53
CA GLU A 10 -5.00 -3.41 13.46
C GLU A 10 -6.20 -3.26 14.24
N THR A 11 -6.10 -2.82 15.40
CA THR A 11 -7.24 -2.85 16.23
C THR A 11 -8.04 -1.62 16.25
N ASP A 12 -7.50 -0.51 15.85
CA ASP A 12 -8.22 0.71 15.97
C ASP A 12 -8.78 1.29 14.74
N LYS A 13 -8.84 0.56 13.70
CA LYS A 13 -9.34 1.13 12.51
C LYS A 13 -10.75 1.60 12.66
N THR A 14 -11.48 1.11 13.62
CA THR A 14 -12.84 1.55 13.76
C THR A 14 -13.01 2.55 14.85
N SER A 15 -12.03 2.86 15.60
CA SER A 15 -12.24 3.67 16.78
C SER A 15 -11.69 5.05 16.71
N ALA A 16 -10.53 5.27 16.28
CA ALA A 16 -9.92 6.58 16.39
C ALA A 16 -9.52 7.08 15.04
N LYS A 17 -9.71 8.36 14.82
CA LYS A 17 -9.26 8.98 13.61
C LYS A 17 -7.75 9.03 13.60
N LEU A 18 -7.18 9.11 12.42
CA LEU A 18 -5.75 9.25 12.29
C LEU A 18 -5.30 10.55 12.89
N PRO A 19 -4.18 10.55 13.61
CA PRO A 19 -3.65 11.78 14.15
C PRO A 19 -2.90 12.52 13.06
N GLU A 20 -2.88 13.83 13.16
CA GLU A 20 -2.05 14.64 12.28
C GLU A 20 -0.61 14.53 12.73
N GLY A 21 0.31 14.60 11.80
CA GLY A 21 1.72 14.58 12.17
C GLY A 21 2.59 14.06 11.06
N VAL A 22 3.85 13.90 11.40
CA VAL A 22 4.87 13.42 10.47
C VAL A 22 5.54 12.22 11.10
N LEU A 23 5.65 11.13 10.35
CA LEU A 23 6.34 9.94 10.82
C LEU A 23 7.47 9.62 9.86
N GLY A 24 8.68 9.53 10.39
CA GLY A 24 9.81 9.08 9.61
C GLY A 24 9.92 7.58 9.69
N ILE A 25 10.58 7.01 8.72
CA ILE A 25 10.70 5.56 8.63
C ILE A 25 11.41 5.00 9.88
N GLU A 26 12.29 5.77 10.46
CA GLU A 26 13.04 5.29 11.61
C GLU A 26 12.16 5.16 12.86
N GLN A 27 10.96 5.68 12.81
CA GLN A 27 10.04 5.57 13.93
C GLN A 27 9.13 4.35 13.82
N LEU A 28 9.25 3.60 12.74
CA LEU A 28 8.34 2.50 12.46
C LEU A 28 9.06 1.17 12.52
N THR A 29 8.30 0.13 12.81
CA THR A 29 8.82 -1.24 12.82
C THR A 29 8.28 -1.93 11.58
N ALA A 30 9.18 -2.49 10.79
CA ALA A 30 8.77 -3.17 9.58
C ALA A 30 8.13 -4.51 9.88
N GLU A 31 7.16 -4.86 9.06
CA GLU A 31 6.67 -6.22 9.02
C GLU A 31 7.46 -6.90 7.93
N VAL A 32 8.07 -8.03 8.24
CA VAL A 32 8.97 -8.69 7.32
C VAL A 32 8.38 -10.04 6.91
N ALA A 33 8.26 -10.27 5.62
CA ALA A 33 7.79 -11.54 5.11
C ALA A 33 8.17 -11.69 3.65
N SER A 34 8.63 -12.88 3.29
CA SER A 34 8.78 -13.24 1.88
C SER A 34 9.60 -12.25 1.04
N GLY A 35 10.70 -11.77 1.60
CA GLY A 35 11.54 -10.87 0.84
C GLY A 35 11.05 -9.44 0.81
N CYS A 36 10.13 -9.09 1.67
CA CYS A 36 9.59 -7.73 1.71
C CYS A 36 9.65 -7.18 3.11
N ARG A 37 9.85 -5.86 3.21
CA ARG A 37 9.72 -5.15 4.47
C ARG A 37 8.67 -4.09 4.25
N VAL A 38 7.64 -4.09 5.06
CA VAL A 38 6.50 -3.19 4.91
C VAL A 38 6.39 -2.31 6.14
N PHE A 39 6.32 -1.00 5.91
CA PHE A 39 6.19 -0.03 6.97
C PHE A 39 4.87 0.69 6.80
N VAL A 40 4.02 0.64 7.80
CA VAL A 40 2.70 1.29 7.73
C VAL A 40 2.79 2.57 8.53
N HIS A 41 2.68 3.70 7.86
CA HIS A 41 2.76 5.00 8.52
C HIS A 41 1.42 5.36 9.15
N TYR A 42 0.34 5.22 8.42
CA TYR A 42 -0.98 5.57 8.93
C TYR A 42 -1.99 4.55 8.45
N ASN A 43 -2.87 4.15 9.34
CA ASN A 43 -3.94 3.23 8.96
C ASN A 43 -5.13 3.45 9.89
N GLY A 44 -6.18 4.02 9.38
CA GLY A 44 -7.37 4.27 10.18
C GLY A 44 -8.31 5.20 9.44
N PRO A 45 -9.42 5.52 10.07
CA PRO A 45 -10.39 6.42 9.45
C PRO A 45 -9.97 7.88 9.63
N THR A 46 -10.56 8.74 8.84
CA THR A 46 -10.43 10.18 8.98
C THR A 46 -11.84 10.74 9.01
N ASP A 47 -11.98 12.06 9.11
CA ASP A 47 -13.30 12.66 9.05
C ASP A 47 -13.99 12.36 7.73
N GLN A 48 -13.25 12.31 6.66
CA GLN A 48 -13.84 12.16 5.33
C GLN A 48 -13.80 10.74 4.81
N LEU A 49 -12.89 9.94 5.32
CA LEU A 49 -12.63 8.61 4.75
C LEU A 49 -12.91 7.53 5.77
N GLU A 50 -13.53 6.48 5.29
CA GLU A 50 -13.78 5.30 6.09
C GLU A 50 -12.47 4.58 6.32
N VAL A 51 -11.63 4.55 5.30
CA VAL A 51 -10.34 3.87 5.34
C VAL A 51 -9.30 4.79 4.75
N MET A 52 -8.16 4.88 5.39
CA MET A 52 -6.99 5.52 4.82
C MET A 52 -5.79 4.76 5.33
N CYS A 53 -4.99 4.23 4.41
CA CYS A 53 -3.82 3.48 4.78
C CYS A 53 -2.68 3.88 3.86
N THR A 54 -1.55 4.24 4.43
CA THR A 54 -0.41 4.65 3.62
C THR A 54 0.89 4.20 4.27
N GLY A 55 1.86 3.86 3.44
CA GLY A 55 3.13 3.39 3.93
C GLY A 55 4.14 3.17 2.83
N MET A 56 5.17 2.42 3.15
CA MET A 56 6.28 2.17 2.23
C MET A 56 6.65 0.70 2.30
N ALA A 57 7.04 0.15 1.17
CA ALA A 57 7.52 -1.23 1.10
C ALA A 57 8.85 -1.28 0.38
N VAL A 58 9.72 -2.18 0.83
CA VAL A 58 10.99 -2.45 0.18
C VAL A 58 10.98 -3.94 -0.18
N VAL A 59 11.15 -4.21 -1.45
CA VAL A 59 10.97 -5.55 -1.99
C VAL A 59 12.28 -6.04 -2.59
N ASP A 60 12.74 -7.20 -2.15
CA ASP A 60 13.98 -7.79 -2.67
C ASP A 60 13.83 -8.19 -4.12
N PRO A 61 14.94 -8.29 -4.87
CA PRO A 61 14.87 -8.76 -6.25
C PRO A 61 14.14 -10.09 -6.35
N GLY A 62 13.24 -10.17 -7.29
CA GLY A 62 12.46 -11.39 -7.52
C GLY A 62 11.26 -11.56 -6.64
N ALA A 63 11.10 -10.72 -5.63
CA ALA A 63 10.00 -10.89 -4.67
C ALA A 63 8.81 -10.01 -5.03
N SER A 64 7.72 -10.28 -4.35
CA SER A 64 6.49 -9.52 -4.48
C SER A 64 5.85 -9.48 -3.10
N PRO A 65 5.21 -8.37 -2.72
CA PRO A 65 4.59 -8.30 -1.40
C PRO A 65 3.48 -9.32 -1.23
N HIS A 66 2.77 -9.63 -2.29
CA HIS A 66 1.65 -10.57 -2.27
C HIS A 66 1.29 -10.88 -3.71
N PRO A 67 0.61 -11.97 -3.95
CA PRO A 67 0.10 -12.23 -5.29
C PRO A 67 -0.87 -11.13 -5.69
N PRO A 68 -1.14 -10.94 -6.97
CA PRO A 68 -2.12 -9.94 -7.36
C PRO A 68 -3.44 -10.16 -6.64
N HIS A 69 -4.04 -9.06 -6.22
CA HIS A 69 -5.25 -9.12 -5.42
C HIS A 69 -6.20 -7.99 -5.73
N ARG A 70 -7.39 -8.06 -5.15
CA ARG A 70 -8.39 -7.02 -5.25
C ARG A 70 -8.75 -6.58 -3.84
N HIS A 71 -9.13 -5.33 -3.69
CA HIS A 71 -9.71 -4.84 -2.44
C HIS A 71 -10.61 -3.66 -2.79
N PRO A 72 -11.57 -3.34 -1.92
CA PRO A 72 -12.54 -2.29 -2.25
C PRO A 72 -11.95 -0.89 -2.30
N GLU A 73 -10.82 -0.67 -1.64
CA GLU A 73 -10.23 0.66 -1.61
C GLU A 73 -9.64 1.04 -2.96
N GLU A 74 -9.63 2.32 -3.26
CA GLU A 74 -8.83 2.84 -4.36
C GLU A 74 -7.40 2.93 -3.88
N GLU A 75 -6.45 2.98 -4.80
CA GLU A 75 -5.05 2.97 -4.39
C GLU A 75 -4.16 3.70 -5.36
N PHE A 76 -3.20 4.46 -4.82
CA PHE A 76 -2.04 4.90 -5.57
C PHE A 76 -0.85 4.08 -5.10
N LEU A 77 0.05 3.76 -6.04
CA LEU A 77 1.31 3.12 -5.73
C LEU A 77 2.38 3.92 -6.45
N ILE A 78 3.39 4.37 -5.73
CA ILE A 78 4.39 5.29 -6.25
C ILE A 78 5.76 4.66 -6.12
N VAL A 79 6.42 4.40 -7.25
CA VAL A 79 7.75 3.77 -7.23
C VAL A 79 8.78 4.85 -6.99
N SER A 80 9.63 4.68 -5.99
CA SER A 80 10.66 5.65 -5.67
C SER A 80 12.06 5.17 -6.02
N GLU A 81 12.31 3.86 -5.93
CA GLU A 81 13.64 3.31 -6.24
C GLU A 81 13.50 1.93 -6.83
N GLY A 82 14.43 1.59 -7.70
CA GLY A 82 14.43 0.26 -8.29
C GLY A 82 13.49 0.16 -9.47
N THR A 83 13.33 -1.05 -9.99
CA THR A 83 12.48 -1.29 -11.16
C THR A 83 11.66 -2.54 -10.93
N GLY A 84 10.54 -2.62 -11.62
CA GLY A 84 9.69 -3.78 -11.49
C GLY A 84 8.62 -3.82 -12.55
N GLU A 85 7.65 -4.68 -12.34
CA GLU A 85 6.48 -4.78 -13.21
C GLU A 85 5.25 -4.62 -12.37
N ILE A 86 4.30 -3.84 -12.86
CA ILE A 86 3.01 -3.71 -12.23
C ILE A 86 1.97 -4.33 -13.14
N ASP A 87 1.13 -5.17 -12.55
CA ASP A 87 -0.02 -5.73 -13.21
C ASP A 87 -1.23 -4.95 -12.71
N CYS A 88 -1.89 -4.23 -13.60
CA CYS A 88 -3.08 -3.48 -13.23
C CYS A 88 -4.19 -3.90 -14.18
N ASP A 89 -5.12 -4.65 -13.67
CA ASP A 89 -6.26 -5.14 -14.43
C ASP A 89 -5.80 -5.94 -15.65
N GLY A 90 -4.76 -6.73 -15.48
CA GLY A 90 -4.24 -7.59 -16.55
C GLY A 90 -3.24 -6.92 -17.47
N LYS A 91 -3.02 -5.63 -17.31
CA LYS A 91 -2.03 -4.95 -18.15
C LYS A 91 -0.72 -4.85 -17.38
N ILE A 92 0.33 -5.38 -17.97
CA ILE A 92 1.65 -5.40 -17.34
C ILE A 92 2.44 -4.21 -17.84
N THR A 93 2.99 -3.43 -16.92
CA THR A 93 3.78 -2.26 -17.26
C THR A 93 5.12 -2.34 -16.53
N GLN A 94 6.21 -2.08 -17.25
CA GLN A 94 7.52 -1.97 -16.63
C GLN A 94 7.60 -0.62 -15.97
N VAL A 95 8.05 -0.57 -14.73
CA VAL A 95 8.06 0.67 -13.98
C VAL A 95 9.41 0.91 -13.34
N GLY A 96 9.70 2.17 -13.07
CA GLY A 96 10.90 2.60 -12.37
C GLY A 96 10.57 3.86 -11.59
N PRO A 97 11.59 4.53 -11.03
CA PRO A 97 11.37 5.68 -10.17
C PRO A 97 10.52 6.74 -10.85
N GLY A 98 9.52 7.21 -10.15
CA GLY A 98 8.62 8.24 -10.69
C GLY A 98 7.35 7.70 -11.29
N ALA A 99 7.21 6.37 -11.43
CA ALA A 99 5.97 5.80 -11.94
C ALA A 99 4.92 5.79 -10.84
N ILE A 100 3.69 6.06 -11.19
CA ILE A 100 2.56 6.03 -10.26
C ILE A 100 1.45 5.21 -10.89
N MET A 101 0.97 4.22 -10.13
CA MET A 101 -0.18 3.44 -10.52
C MET A 101 -1.42 3.99 -9.82
N TYR A 102 -2.52 4.08 -10.53
CA TYR A 102 -3.82 4.30 -9.89
C TYR A 102 -4.70 3.09 -10.17
N CYS A 103 -5.31 2.56 -9.13
CA CYS A 103 -6.31 1.51 -9.27
C CYS A 103 -7.61 1.93 -8.64
N ALA A 104 -8.69 1.73 -9.34
CA ALA A 104 -10.01 1.90 -8.77
C ALA A 104 -10.29 0.74 -7.82
N GLY A 105 -11.32 0.87 -7.03
CA GLY A 105 -11.70 -0.19 -6.11
C GLY A 105 -12.00 -1.49 -6.84
N ASN A 106 -11.57 -2.58 -6.26
CA ASN A 106 -11.79 -3.93 -6.77
C ASN A 106 -11.10 -4.23 -8.11
N THR A 107 -10.07 -3.49 -8.43
CA THR A 107 -9.26 -3.78 -9.62
C THR A 107 -8.13 -4.72 -9.22
N LEU A 108 -7.96 -5.81 -9.95
CA LEU A 108 -6.89 -6.76 -9.67
C LEU A 108 -5.56 -6.07 -9.95
N HIS A 109 -4.62 -6.13 -9.02
CA HIS A 109 -3.33 -5.49 -9.20
C HIS A 109 -2.24 -6.15 -8.37
N GLY A 110 -1.00 -5.96 -8.78
CA GLY A 110 0.15 -6.47 -8.06
C GLY A 110 1.42 -5.87 -8.61
N ILE A 111 2.51 -6.05 -7.88
CA ILE A 111 3.81 -5.54 -8.29
C ILE A 111 4.87 -6.57 -7.94
N VAL A 112 5.87 -6.71 -8.80
CA VAL A 112 6.97 -7.61 -8.54
C VAL A 112 8.27 -6.92 -8.89
N ASN A 113 9.31 -7.16 -8.11
CA ASN A 113 10.63 -6.61 -8.38
C ASN A 113 11.31 -7.48 -9.42
N THR A 114 11.45 -6.95 -10.63
CA THR A 114 12.11 -7.69 -11.72
C THR A 114 13.53 -7.21 -11.94
N GLY A 115 14.01 -6.30 -11.10
CA GLY A 115 15.36 -5.78 -11.23
C GLY A 115 16.35 -6.53 -10.38
N LYS A 116 17.51 -5.93 -10.19
CA LYS A 116 18.59 -6.56 -9.44
C LYS A 116 18.89 -5.85 -8.14
N VAL A 117 18.20 -4.79 -7.84
CA VAL A 117 18.36 -4.03 -6.61
C VAL A 117 17.01 -3.95 -5.93
N PRO A 118 16.95 -3.56 -4.67
CA PRO A 118 15.66 -3.46 -3.99
C PRO A 118 14.72 -2.47 -4.68
N LEU A 119 13.45 -2.80 -4.68
CA LEU A 119 12.40 -1.95 -5.25
C LEU A 119 11.68 -1.31 -4.08
N THR A 120 11.63 0.01 -4.06
CA THR A 120 10.95 0.74 -2.99
C THR A 120 9.77 1.47 -3.59
N PHE A 121 8.62 1.29 -2.96
CA PHE A 121 7.46 2.04 -3.37
C PHE A 121 6.66 2.48 -2.17
N TYR A 122 5.87 3.53 -2.35
CA TYR A 122 4.92 4.01 -1.36
C TYR A 122 3.53 3.71 -1.87
N TRP A 123 2.60 3.49 -0.98
CA TRP A 123 1.21 3.31 -1.37
C TRP A 123 0.32 4.19 -0.51
N SER A 124 -0.84 4.52 -1.05
CA SER A 124 -1.94 5.12 -0.31
C SER A 124 -3.21 4.47 -0.82
N LYS A 125 -4.01 3.95 0.09
CA LYS A 125 -5.28 3.40 -0.32
C LYS A 125 -6.36 3.94 0.60
N TRP A 126 -7.56 4.12 0.06
CA TRP A 126 -8.61 4.81 0.78
C TRP A 126 -9.98 4.41 0.29
N MET A 127 -10.99 4.68 1.14
CA MET A 127 -12.37 4.48 0.78
C MET A 127 -13.18 5.57 1.46
N ALA A 128 -14.06 6.23 0.72
CA ALA A 128 -14.85 7.32 1.24
C ALA A 128 -15.94 6.79 2.16
N ARG A 129 -16.37 7.61 3.10
CA ARG A 129 -17.48 7.24 3.94
C ARG A 129 -18.73 7.15 3.10
N GLY A 130 -19.59 6.22 3.44
CA GLY A 130 -20.83 6.03 2.72
C GLY A 130 -20.70 5.19 1.48
N VAL A 131 -19.48 4.77 1.17
CA VAL A 131 -19.26 3.87 0.05
C VAL A 131 -19.01 2.53 0.67
N GLU A 132 -19.76 1.53 0.23
CA GLU A 132 -19.70 0.28 0.91
C GLU A 132 -18.66 -0.66 0.44
N GLY A 133 -17.66 -0.22 -0.19
CA GLY A 133 -16.63 -1.12 -0.63
C GLY A 133 -17.13 -2.03 -1.72
N THR A 134 -18.23 -1.63 -2.31
CA THR A 134 -18.78 -2.48 -3.31
C THR A 134 -18.40 -2.02 -4.67
N GLY A 135 -17.51 -1.07 -4.74
CA GLY A 135 -17.12 -0.53 -5.98
C GLY A 135 -17.22 -1.59 -7.03
N LYS A 136 -17.44 -1.26 -8.26
CA LYS A 136 -17.61 -2.21 -9.26
C LYS A 136 -16.38 -2.99 -9.43
N VAL A 137 -16.55 -4.26 -9.71
CA VAL A 137 -15.43 -5.11 -10.02
C VAL A 137 -14.98 -4.72 -11.41
N ARG A 138 -13.72 -4.41 -11.55
CA ARG A 138 -13.21 -4.03 -12.84
C ARG A 138 -12.53 -5.18 -13.45
N SER A 139 -12.75 -5.43 -14.66
CA SER A 139 -12.18 -6.62 -15.26
C SER A 139 -11.24 -6.29 -16.37
#